data_71fbdc3a770ebf277dec0f85448909eb
#
_entry.id   71fbdc3a770ebf277dec0f85448909eb
#
_cell.length_a   1.000
_cell.length_b   1.000
_cell.length_c   1.000
_cell.angle_alpha   90.00
_cell.angle_beta   90.00
_cell.angle_gamma   90.00
#
_symmetry.space_group_name_H-M   'P 1'
#
loop_
_entity.id
_entity.type
_entity.pdbx_description
1 polymer ?
#
loop_
_entity_poly.entity_id
_entity_poly.type
_entity_poly.pdbx_seq_one_letter_code
_entity_poly.pdbx_strand_id
1 'polypeptide(L)'
;MTGVTGMTGMIGQIIGGCYQILNQFGKGGFGVTFTAIDIRRPGNPQCIVKQFKPMSSDPNTLTIAKRLFDTEAEKLERLGHHDQIPRLLAFFPENQEFYLVQEYIEGHDLTQELISGEQLSEATVIKLLQDILEVLAFVHQQNLIHRDIKPSNIRRRRSDGKIVLIDFGAVKEVSTQVINPQGKTSLTVGIGTPGYMPGEQVKGKPTFHSDIYAVGIIAIQALTGINPYPGGLPTDSQTGEIVWRTHAQVSPKLANIIDKMVLYDYRQRYGSANEVLQAIKTLSPKPRSRKLWLSVGAVAIITLIIFWILYQFINPQPQLQTYRDPNSPITIKYPLDWQPIKEAFPDEVIRFTPKNQKKVYSCILEITTNINELSPQLLSLEEYKNFAIKKIENNNQNPQITDETKPSTTLSNFNAYKLTYTRQDGQCKLKVMEIGTVRNGKAYFISYTAEDKEYNKYLEIAETMINSFEIKVE
;
A
#
# COMPACT_ATOMS: atom_id res chain seq x y z
N MET A 1 21.58 -45.41 -1.43
CA MET A 1 21.95 -44.03 -1.10
C MET A 1 22.25 -43.27 -2.38
N THR A 2 21.26 -42.73 -3.05
CA THR A 2 21.43 -41.86 -4.23
C THR A 2 20.18 -41.00 -4.34
N GLY A 3 20.35 -39.68 -4.31
CA GLY A 3 19.36 -38.77 -4.88
C GLY A 3 18.65 -37.73 -3.97
N VAL A 4 19.41 -36.95 -3.17
CA VAL A 4 18.89 -35.71 -2.57
C VAL A 4 19.87 -34.54 -2.81
N THR A 5 20.33 -34.35 -4.02
CA THR A 5 21.35 -33.33 -4.37
C THR A 5 20.88 -32.35 -5.45
N GLY A 6 19.57 -32.20 -5.67
CA GLY A 6 19.05 -31.32 -6.73
C GLY A 6 18.33 -30.04 -6.31
N MET A 7 18.08 -29.80 -5.03
CA MET A 7 17.14 -28.74 -4.62
C MET A 7 17.75 -27.55 -3.86
N THR A 8 18.98 -27.63 -3.39
CA THR A 8 19.66 -26.54 -2.66
C THR A 8 20.61 -25.71 -3.54
N GLY A 9 20.74 -26.06 -4.81
CA GLY A 9 21.80 -25.52 -5.70
C GLY A 9 21.62 -24.04 -6.12
N MET A 10 20.42 -23.47 -6.03
CA MET A 10 20.18 -22.10 -6.52
C MET A 10 20.32 -21.02 -5.44
N ILE A 11 20.14 -21.38 -4.16
CA ILE A 11 20.22 -20.41 -3.05
C ILE A 11 21.64 -19.84 -2.96
N GLY A 12 21.75 -18.53 -2.90
CA GLY A 12 23.01 -17.78 -2.90
C GLY A 12 23.57 -17.47 -4.29
N GLN A 13 23.08 -18.12 -5.36
CA GLN A 13 23.53 -17.82 -6.72
C GLN A 13 23.01 -16.46 -7.20
N ILE A 14 23.78 -15.83 -8.07
CA ILE A 14 23.39 -14.60 -8.78
C ILE A 14 23.02 -14.98 -10.20
N ILE A 15 21.78 -14.72 -10.60
CA ILE A 15 21.28 -14.91 -11.96
C ILE A 15 21.05 -13.56 -12.65
N GLY A 16 21.10 -13.56 -14.00
CA GLY A 16 21.00 -12.31 -14.76
C GLY A 16 22.05 -11.26 -14.36
N GLY A 17 23.11 -11.68 -13.67
CA GLY A 17 24.21 -10.85 -13.19
C GLY A 17 23.84 -9.86 -12.07
N CYS A 18 22.62 -9.90 -11.52
CA CYS A 18 22.19 -8.97 -10.46
C CYS A 18 21.12 -9.50 -9.49
N TYR A 19 20.51 -10.63 -9.74
CA TYR A 19 19.46 -11.16 -8.88
C TYR A 19 20.02 -12.27 -8.00
N GLN A 20 20.32 -11.97 -6.74
CA GLN A 20 20.82 -12.94 -5.78
C GLN A 20 19.65 -13.71 -5.16
N ILE A 21 19.61 -15.01 -5.36
CA ILE A 21 18.57 -15.91 -4.85
C ILE A 21 18.71 -16.06 -3.34
N LEU A 22 17.62 -15.80 -2.62
CA LEU A 22 17.59 -15.91 -1.16
C LEU A 22 16.98 -17.23 -0.69
N ASN A 23 15.73 -17.49 -1.08
CA ASN A 23 14.99 -18.67 -0.64
C ASN A 23 14.08 -19.18 -1.75
N GLN A 24 13.74 -20.46 -1.70
CA GLN A 24 12.66 -20.99 -2.51
C GLN A 24 11.32 -20.52 -1.93
N PHE A 25 10.52 -19.85 -2.74
CA PHE A 25 9.20 -19.33 -2.35
C PHE A 25 8.08 -20.33 -2.67
N GLY A 26 8.20 -21.05 -3.77
CA GLY A 26 7.22 -22.05 -4.19
C GLY A 26 7.77 -22.98 -5.27
N LYS A 27 7.07 -24.11 -5.46
CA LYS A 27 7.34 -25.05 -6.57
C LYS A 27 6.01 -25.38 -7.24
N GLY A 28 5.94 -25.17 -8.53
CA GLY A 28 4.79 -25.51 -9.36
C GLY A 28 5.14 -26.56 -10.41
N GLY A 29 4.16 -27.01 -11.19
CA GLY A 29 4.36 -28.02 -12.24
C GLY A 29 5.31 -27.61 -13.37
N PHE A 30 5.65 -26.33 -13.49
CA PHE A 30 6.39 -25.76 -14.60
C PHE A 30 7.69 -25.07 -14.21
N GLY A 31 7.98 -24.99 -12.91
CA GLY A 31 9.17 -24.33 -12.46
C GLY A 31 9.20 -24.08 -10.96
N VAL A 32 10.19 -23.33 -10.55
CA VAL A 32 10.42 -22.97 -9.16
C VAL A 32 10.38 -21.45 -9.04
N THR A 33 9.73 -20.97 -8.01
CA THR A 33 9.69 -19.56 -7.66
C THR A 33 10.58 -19.30 -6.46
N PHE A 34 11.39 -18.26 -6.53
CA PHE A 34 12.31 -17.84 -5.48
C PHE A 34 12.05 -16.41 -5.05
N THR A 35 12.37 -16.10 -3.81
CA THR A 35 12.67 -14.73 -3.39
C THR A 35 14.12 -14.42 -3.70
N ALA A 36 14.37 -13.21 -4.19
CA ALA A 36 15.71 -12.71 -4.50
C ALA A 36 15.84 -11.24 -4.13
N ILE A 37 17.06 -10.70 -4.19
CA ILE A 37 17.34 -9.27 -4.11
C ILE A 37 18.05 -8.80 -5.38
N ASP A 38 17.72 -7.57 -5.81
CA ASP A 38 18.44 -6.91 -6.90
C ASP A 38 19.64 -6.14 -6.31
N ILE A 39 20.84 -6.72 -6.43
CA ILE A 39 22.06 -6.15 -5.85
C ILE A 39 22.61 -4.94 -6.61
N ARG A 40 22.07 -4.61 -7.80
CA ARG A 40 22.44 -3.40 -8.55
C ARG A 40 21.62 -2.17 -8.16
N ARG A 41 20.52 -2.36 -7.45
CA ARG A 41 19.67 -1.25 -7.01
C ARG A 41 19.97 -0.84 -5.59
N PRO A 42 19.99 0.48 -5.28
CA PRO A 42 20.16 0.96 -3.91
C PRO A 42 19.16 0.31 -2.96
N GLY A 43 19.64 -0.15 -1.80
CA GLY A 43 18.80 -0.82 -0.80
C GLY A 43 18.50 -2.29 -1.08
N ASN A 44 19.07 -2.87 -2.16
CA ASN A 44 18.89 -4.27 -2.54
C ASN A 44 17.42 -4.73 -2.44
N PRO A 45 16.49 -4.11 -3.19
CA PRO A 45 15.07 -4.40 -3.05
C PRO A 45 14.77 -5.86 -3.38
N GLN A 46 13.83 -6.44 -2.63
CA GLN A 46 13.37 -7.79 -2.86
C GLN A 46 12.59 -7.90 -4.17
N CYS A 47 12.71 -9.04 -4.83
CA CYS A 47 11.96 -9.41 -6.01
C CYS A 47 11.60 -10.89 -5.99
N ILE A 48 10.68 -11.28 -6.86
CA ILE A 48 10.31 -12.67 -7.13
C ILE A 48 10.96 -13.10 -8.44
N VAL A 49 11.63 -14.23 -8.41
CA VAL A 49 12.22 -14.88 -9.59
C VAL A 49 11.48 -16.16 -9.86
N LYS A 50 10.86 -16.26 -11.03
CA LYS A 50 10.27 -17.51 -11.55
C LYS A 50 11.23 -18.15 -12.52
N GLN A 51 11.70 -19.34 -12.20
CA GLN A 51 12.52 -20.17 -13.06
C GLN A 51 11.62 -21.14 -13.82
N PHE A 52 11.66 -21.07 -15.13
CA PHE A 52 10.97 -22.01 -16.01
C PHE A 52 11.98 -22.97 -16.59
N LYS A 53 11.81 -24.26 -16.28
CA LYS A 53 12.69 -25.33 -16.75
C LYS A 53 11.96 -26.15 -17.79
N PRO A 54 12.34 -26.08 -19.06
CA PRO A 54 11.78 -26.94 -20.10
C PRO A 54 11.95 -28.43 -19.74
N MET A 55 10.93 -29.24 -19.97
CA MET A 55 10.95 -30.66 -19.63
C MET A 55 11.85 -31.47 -20.55
N SER A 56 12.30 -30.91 -21.68
CA SER A 56 13.19 -31.56 -22.66
C SER A 56 14.06 -30.52 -23.34
N SER A 57 15.25 -30.90 -23.70
CA SER A 57 16.18 -30.10 -24.51
C SER A 57 15.89 -30.19 -26.01
N ASP A 58 14.79 -30.84 -26.42
CA ASP A 58 14.37 -30.92 -27.82
C ASP A 58 14.09 -29.51 -28.36
N PRO A 59 14.60 -29.13 -29.56
CA PRO A 59 14.46 -27.79 -30.13
C PRO A 59 13.00 -27.31 -30.27
N ASN A 60 12.07 -28.21 -30.59
CA ASN A 60 10.65 -27.84 -30.69
C ASN A 60 10.06 -27.51 -29.31
N THR A 61 10.38 -28.30 -28.28
CA THR A 61 9.97 -28.07 -26.90
C THR A 61 10.53 -26.74 -26.38
N LEU A 62 11.80 -26.45 -26.64
CA LEU A 62 12.44 -25.18 -26.27
C LEU A 62 11.79 -23.99 -26.97
N THR A 63 11.47 -24.11 -28.27
CA THR A 63 10.80 -23.05 -29.04
C THR A 63 9.41 -22.75 -28.50
N ILE A 64 8.64 -23.78 -28.15
CA ILE A 64 7.31 -23.62 -27.54
C ILE A 64 7.44 -22.98 -26.15
N ALA A 65 8.35 -23.47 -25.31
CA ALA A 65 8.59 -22.92 -23.98
C ALA A 65 8.99 -21.45 -24.05
N LYS A 66 9.89 -21.08 -24.96
CA LYS A 66 10.30 -19.70 -25.18
C LYS A 66 9.12 -18.81 -25.58
N ARG A 67 8.32 -19.24 -26.58
CA ARG A 67 7.15 -18.47 -27.03
C ARG A 67 6.18 -18.17 -25.87
N LEU A 68 5.95 -19.13 -25.00
CA LEU A 68 5.02 -18.98 -23.90
C LEU A 68 5.58 -18.10 -22.78
N PHE A 69 6.87 -18.21 -22.53
CA PHE A 69 7.61 -17.34 -21.65
C PHE A 69 7.55 -15.87 -22.15
N ASP A 70 7.84 -15.64 -23.42
CA ASP A 70 7.76 -14.31 -24.05
C ASP A 70 6.32 -13.76 -23.93
N THR A 71 5.30 -14.60 -24.17
CA THR A 71 3.89 -14.21 -24.04
C THR A 71 3.50 -13.82 -22.61
N GLU A 72 4.02 -14.50 -21.58
CA GLU A 72 3.78 -14.10 -20.19
C GLU A 72 4.44 -12.78 -19.86
N ALA A 73 5.67 -12.58 -20.31
CA ALA A 73 6.40 -11.32 -20.12
C ALA A 73 5.66 -10.14 -20.80
N GLU A 74 5.19 -10.32 -22.05
CA GLU A 74 4.40 -9.30 -22.75
C GLU A 74 3.10 -8.94 -22.03
N LYS A 75 2.39 -9.93 -21.49
CA LYS A 75 1.16 -9.70 -20.71
C LYS A 75 1.47 -8.92 -19.43
N LEU A 76 2.50 -9.30 -18.70
CA LEU A 76 2.89 -8.60 -17.48
C LEU A 76 3.37 -7.19 -17.75
N GLU A 77 4.11 -6.96 -18.84
CA GLU A 77 4.52 -5.61 -19.24
C GLU A 77 3.30 -4.74 -19.53
N ARG A 78 2.30 -5.25 -20.26
CA ARG A 78 1.04 -4.52 -20.54
C ARG A 78 0.24 -4.21 -19.29
N LEU A 79 0.24 -5.12 -18.30
CA LEU A 79 -0.54 -5.00 -17.07
C LEU A 79 0.20 -4.28 -15.94
N GLY A 80 1.54 -4.23 -16.00
CA GLY A 80 2.41 -3.79 -14.91
C GLY A 80 2.31 -2.31 -14.51
N HIS A 81 1.51 -1.53 -15.24
CA HIS A 81 1.16 -0.16 -14.85
C HIS A 81 0.02 -0.08 -13.82
N HIS A 82 -0.64 -1.21 -13.53
CA HIS A 82 -1.72 -1.26 -12.54
C HIS A 82 -1.17 -1.52 -11.14
N ASP A 83 -1.52 -0.70 -10.16
CA ASP A 83 -1.05 -0.76 -8.77
C ASP A 83 -1.28 -2.14 -8.08
N GLN A 84 -2.24 -2.92 -8.56
CA GLN A 84 -2.62 -4.21 -7.98
C GLN A 84 -2.16 -5.41 -8.84
N ILE A 85 -1.14 -5.22 -9.66
CA ILE A 85 -0.49 -6.25 -10.46
C ILE A 85 1.02 -6.07 -10.32
N PRO A 86 1.80 -7.12 -9.99
CA PRO A 86 3.26 -7.01 -9.87
C PRO A 86 3.89 -6.56 -11.19
N ARG A 87 4.78 -5.59 -11.12
CA ARG A 87 5.54 -5.14 -12.30
C ARG A 87 6.51 -6.21 -12.75
N LEU A 88 6.65 -6.35 -14.05
CA LEU A 88 7.78 -7.06 -14.65
C LEU A 88 9.05 -6.23 -14.44
N LEU A 89 10.09 -6.83 -13.86
CA LEU A 89 11.38 -6.15 -13.63
C LEU A 89 12.43 -6.59 -14.65
N ALA A 90 12.43 -7.89 -15.02
CA ALA A 90 13.27 -8.43 -16.05
C ALA A 90 12.72 -9.76 -16.55
N PHE A 91 13.13 -10.17 -17.77
CA PHE A 91 12.96 -11.51 -18.28
C PHE A 91 14.16 -11.85 -19.20
N PHE A 92 14.70 -13.04 -19.06
CA PHE A 92 15.90 -13.44 -19.80
C PHE A 92 16.09 -14.96 -19.81
N PRO A 93 16.72 -15.51 -20.87
CA PRO A 93 17.23 -16.88 -20.86
C PRO A 93 18.61 -16.91 -20.20
N GLU A 94 18.88 -17.94 -19.42
CA GLU A 94 20.21 -18.26 -18.90
C GLU A 94 20.36 -19.79 -18.73
N ASN A 95 21.45 -20.38 -19.18
CA ASN A 95 21.73 -21.82 -19.07
C ASN A 95 20.60 -22.74 -19.56
N GLN A 96 19.98 -22.43 -20.70
CA GLN A 96 18.83 -23.14 -21.30
C GLN A 96 17.55 -23.13 -20.45
N GLU A 97 17.48 -22.31 -19.42
CA GLU A 97 16.32 -22.04 -18.61
C GLU A 97 15.85 -20.62 -18.86
N PHE A 98 14.60 -20.31 -18.45
CA PHE A 98 14.03 -19.00 -18.62
C PHE A 98 13.69 -18.42 -17.25
N TYR A 99 14.02 -17.14 -17.05
CA TYR A 99 13.82 -16.44 -15.79
C TYR A 99 12.95 -15.21 -15.99
N LEU A 100 11.91 -15.12 -15.19
CA LEU A 100 11.03 -13.95 -15.14
C LEU A 100 11.14 -13.34 -13.74
N VAL A 101 11.49 -12.07 -13.68
CA VAL A 101 11.67 -11.33 -12.42
C VAL A 101 10.55 -10.33 -12.27
N GLN A 102 9.86 -10.39 -11.12
CA GLN A 102 8.72 -9.56 -10.80
C GLN A 102 8.93 -8.84 -9.48
N GLU A 103 8.15 -7.77 -9.28
CA GLU A 103 8.03 -7.06 -8.02
C GLU A 103 7.62 -8.02 -6.89
N TYR A 104 8.30 -7.93 -5.76
CA TYR A 104 7.89 -8.61 -4.54
C TYR A 104 6.77 -7.84 -3.86
N ILE A 105 5.63 -8.46 -3.68
CA ILE A 105 4.50 -7.88 -2.96
C ILE A 105 4.56 -8.35 -1.51
N GLU A 106 4.91 -7.46 -0.60
CA GLU A 106 4.92 -7.78 0.83
C GLU A 106 3.49 -7.98 1.35
N GLY A 107 3.27 -9.08 2.09
CA GLY A 107 1.96 -9.44 2.61
C GLY A 107 1.77 -10.94 2.63
N HIS A 108 0.51 -11.38 2.63
CA HIS A 108 0.14 -12.79 2.62
C HIS A 108 -0.85 -13.09 1.48
N ASP A 109 -0.98 -14.35 1.11
CA ASP A 109 -2.01 -14.76 0.17
C ASP A 109 -3.34 -15.08 0.88
N LEU A 110 -4.43 -15.14 0.13
CA LEU A 110 -5.76 -15.36 0.70
C LEU A 110 -5.95 -16.75 1.30
N THR A 111 -5.04 -17.70 1.13
CA THR A 111 -5.13 -19.00 1.80
C THR A 111 -5.03 -18.84 3.31
N GLN A 112 -4.35 -17.80 3.79
CA GLN A 112 -4.23 -17.47 5.21
C GLN A 112 -5.47 -16.79 5.79
N GLU A 113 -6.37 -16.29 4.96
CA GLU A 113 -7.64 -15.69 5.36
C GLU A 113 -8.82 -16.66 5.21
N LEU A 114 -8.71 -17.62 4.29
CA LEU A 114 -9.75 -18.61 3.97
C LEU A 114 -9.43 -19.96 4.63
N ILE A 115 -9.49 -19.98 5.94
CA ILE A 115 -9.17 -21.16 6.76
C ILE A 115 -10.34 -22.16 6.66
N SER A 116 -10.01 -23.41 6.41
CA SER A 116 -11.02 -24.49 6.31
C SER A 116 -11.82 -24.60 7.61
N GLY A 117 -13.15 -24.61 7.51
CA GLY A 117 -14.07 -24.63 8.63
C GLY A 117 -14.44 -23.26 9.19
N GLU A 118 -13.77 -22.19 8.78
CA GLU A 118 -14.09 -20.83 9.20
C GLU A 118 -14.90 -20.09 8.13
N GLN A 119 -15.97 -19.42 8.53
CA GLN A 119 -16.85 -18.65 7.65
C GLN A 119 -16.58 -17.16 7.82
N LEU A 120 -16.44 -16.47 6.71
CA LEU A 120 -16.37 -15.00 6.72
C LEU A 120 -17.77 -14.39 6.69
N SER A 121 -17.92 -13.21 7.27
CA SER A 121 -19.17 -12.47 7.21
C SER A 121 -19.52 -12.05 5.78
N GLU A 122 -20.82 -11.93 5.48
CA GLU A 122 -21.30 -11.44 4.17
C GLU A 122 -20.66 -10.10 3.80
N ALA A 123 -20.54 -9.18 4.75
CA ALA A 123 -19.93 -7.88 4.50
C ALA A 123 -18.45 -8.00 4.10
N THR A 124 -17.69 -8.89 4.74
CA THR A 124 -16.30 -9.20 4.41
C THR A 124 -16.18 -9.78 3.01
N VAL A 125 -17.09 -10.71 2.66
CA VAL A 125 -17.09 -11.35 1.34
C VAL A 125 -17.49 -10.37 0.24
N ILE A 126 -18.45 -9.48 0.47
CA ILE A 126 -18.80 -8.40 -0.47
C ILE A 126 -17.56 -7.52 -0.74
N LYS A 127 -16.85 -7.12 0.29
CA LYS A 127 -15.63 -6.31 0.15
C LYS A 127 -14.54 -7.08 -0.61
N LEU A 128 -14.34 -8.35 -0.28
CA LEU A 128 -13.37 -9.21 -0.97
C LEU A 128 -13.69 -9.34 -2.46
N LEU A 129 -14.97 -9.59 -2.79
CA LEU A 129 -15.45 -9.66 -4.17
C LEU A 129 -15.21 -8.36 -4.91
N GLN A 130 -15.51 -7.20 -4.31
CA GLN A 130 -15.24 -5.89 -4.90
C GLN A 130 -13.77 -5.71 -5.23
N ASP A 131 -12.89 -6.00 -4.26
CA ASP A 131 -11.45 -5.83 -4.40
C ASP A 131 -10.85 -6.72 -5.50
N ILE A 132 -11.29 -7.98 -5.61
CA ILE A 132 -10.83 -8.91 -6.66
C ILE A 132 -11.39 -8.48 -8.02
N LEU A 133 -12.68 -8.17 -8.10
CA LEU A 133 -13.35 -7.84 -9.35
C LEU A 133 -12.89 -6.51 -9.95
N GLU A 134 -12.46 -5.54 -9.13
CA GLU A 134 -11.90 -4.27 -9.61
C GLU A 134 -10.63 -4.49 -10.43
N VAL A 135 -9.66 -5.25 -9.91
CA VAL A 135 -8.44 -5.54 -10.66
C VAL A 135 -8.70 -6.52 -11.82
N LEU A 136 -9.60 -7.49 -11.65
CA LEU A 136 -9.95 -8.42 -12.72
C LEU A 136 -10.67 -7.73 -13.88
N ALA A 137 -11.51 -6.73 -13.61
CA ALA A 137 -12.14 -5.92 -14.65
C ALA A 137 -11.10 -5.19 -15.51
N PHE A 138 -10.04 -4.66 -14.91
CA PHE A 138 -8.92 -4.07 -15.64
C PHE A 138 -8.22 -5.10 -16.54
N VAL A 139 -7.95 -6.31 -16.02
CA VAL A 139 -7.33 -7.40 -16.81
C VAL A 139 -8.20 -7.76 -18.02
N HIS A 140 -9.51 -7.93 -17.82
CA HIS A 140 -10.46 -8.26 -18.88
C HIS A 140 -10.58 -7.14 -19.92
N GLN A 141 -10.49 -5.86 -19.52
CA GLN A 141 -10.46 -4.72 -20.46
C GLN A 141 -9.23 -4.74 -21.38
N GLN A 142 -8.13 -5.36 -20.93
CA GLN A 142 -6.96 -5.59 -21.78
C GLN A 142 -7.08 -6.85 -22.67
N ASN A 143 -8.27 -7.45 -22.76
CA ASN A 143 -8.53 -8.72 -23.48
C ASN A 143 -7.66 -9.88 -22.98
N LEU A 144 -7.33 -9.89 -21.70
CA LEU A 144 -6.56 -10.93 -21.05
C LEU A 144 -7.43 -11.73 -20.08
N ILE A 145 -7.19 -13.02 -20.00
CA ILE A 145 -7.83 -13.96 -19.08
C ILE A 145 -6.73 -14.42 -18.11
N HIS A 146 -7.01 -14.38 -16.82
CA HIS A 146 -6.01 -14.77 -15.79
C HIS A 146 -5.79 -16.28 -15.77
N ARG A 147 -6.85 -17.07 -15.89
CA ARG A 147 -6.86 -18.55 -16.00
C ARG A 147 -6.49 -19.33 -14.74
N ASP A 148 -5.95 -18.70 -13.71
CA ASP A 148 -5.59 -19.37 -12.45
C ASP A 148 -5.95 -18.53 -11.23
N ILE A 149 -7.18 -18.02 -11.22
CA ILE A 149 -7.73 -17.32 -10.05
C ILE A 149 -7.97 -18.34 -8.94
N LYS A 150 -7.28 -18.16 -7.81
CA LYS A 150 -7.37 -18.97 -6.59
C LYS A 150 -6.77 -18.23 -5.42
N PRO A 151 -7.06 -18.62 -4.18
CA PRO A 151 -6.56 -17.91 -2.99
C PRO A 151 -5.03 -17.70 -2.95
N SER A 152 -4.24 -18.70 -3.36
CA SER A 152 -2.77 -18.59 -3.37
C SER A 152 -2.21 -17.65 -4.45
N ASN A 153 -3.01 -17.26 -5.44
CA ASN A 153 -2.63 -16.31 -6.49
C ASN A 153 -3.22 -14.91 -6.25
N ILE A 154 -3.78 -14.68 -5.08
CA ILE A 154 -4.32 -13.39 -4.65
C ILE A 154 -3.63 -13.00 -3.36
N ARG A 155 -2.84 -11.94 -3.39
CA ARG A 155 -2.11 -11.44 -2.22
C ARG A 155 -2.80 -10.23 -1.63
N ARG A 156 -2.85 -10.17 -0.31
CA ARG A 156 -3.19 -8.94 0.43
C ARG A 156 -1.91 -8.20 0.76
N ARG A 157 -1.72 -7.04 0.16
CA ARG A 157 -0.54 -6.20 0.35
C ARG A 157 -0.54 -5.62 1.77
N ARG A 158 0.60 -5.74 2.48
CA ARG A 158 0.71 -5.32 3.89
C ARG A 158 0.55 -3.82 4.09
N SER A 159 1.04 -3.01 3.15
CA SER A 159 1.11 -1.55 3.32
C SER A 159 -0.25 -0.86 3.32
N ASP A 160 -1.25 -1.39 2.59
CA ASP A 160 -2.54 -0.73 2.38
C ASP A 160 -3.74 -1.68 2.39
N GLY A 161 -3.52 -2.99 2.55
CA GLY A 161 -4.56 -4.01 2.58
C GLY A 161 -5.20 -4.31 1.22
N LYS A 162 -4.72 -3.72 0.13
CA LYS A 162 -5.26 -3.98 -1.21
C LYS A 162 -4.95 -5.40 -1.69
N ILE A 163 -5.85 -5.92 -2.50
CA ILE A 163 -5.63 -7.18 -3.23
C ILE A 163 -4.69 -6.93 -4.40
N VAL A 164 -3.74 -7.83 -4.59
CA VAL A 164 -2.84 -7.88 -5.75
C VAL A 164 -2.98 -9.24 -6.41
N LEU A 165 -3.35 -9.29 -7.69
CA LEU A 165 -3.40 -10.52 -8.47
C LEU A 165 -1.99 -10.87 -8.95
N ILE A 166 -1.61 -12.13 -8.75
CA ILE A 166 -0.31 -12.66 -9.16
C ILE A 166 -0.48 -13.91 -10.03
N ASP A 167 0.50 -14.23 -10.82
CA ASP A 167 0.59 -15.47 -11.59
C ASP A 167 -0.48 -15.66 -12.68
N PHE A 168 -0.32 -15.01 -13.82
CA PHE A 168 -1.27 -15.01 -14.95
C PHE A 168 -1.31 -16.29 -15.79
N GLY A 169 -0.69 -17.38 -15.37
CA GLY A 169 -0.94 -18.74 -15.85
C GLY A 169 -0.63 -19.06 -17.32
N ALA A 170 0.02 -18.17 -18.05
CA ALA A 170 0.27 -18.37 -19.50
C ALA A 170 1.11 -19.61 -19.80
N VAL A 171 2.09 -19.93 -18.96
CA VAL A 171 2.98 -21.09 -19.11
C VAL A 171 2.24 -22.43 -18.96
N LYS A 172 1.05 -22.46 -18.39
CA LYS A 172 0.26 -23.67 -18.24
C LYS A 172 -0.30 -24.23 -19.57
N GLU A 173 -0.33 -23.43 -20.62
CA GLU A 173 -0.74 -23.90 -21.95
C GLU A 173 0.29 -24.85 -22.59
N VAL A 174 1.59 -24.78 -22.24
CA VAL A 174 2.64 -25.63 -22.82
C VAL A 174 2.44 -27.09 -22.47
N SER A 175 2.04 -27.40 -21.26
CA SER A 175 1.95 -28.79 -20.80
C SER A 175 0.77 -29.56 -21.40
N THR A 176 -0.23 -28.87 -22.00
CA THR A 176 -1.33 -29.51 -22.71
C THR A 176 -0.92 -29.99 -24.12
N GLN A 177 0.21 -29.55 -24.64
CA GLN A 177 0.72 -29.89 -25.97
C GLN A 177 1.90 -30.86 -25.95
N VAL A 178 2.18 -31.54 -24.84
CA VAL A 178 3.15 -32.62 -24.83
C VAL A 178 2.64 -33.74 -25.73
N ILE A 179 3.10 -33.74 -26.99
CA ILE A 179 2.88 -34.83 -27.95
C ILE A 179 3.65 -36.03 -27.44
N ASN A 180 2.95 -37.10 -27.10
CA ASN A 180 3.59 -38.38 -26.84
C ASN A 180 4.41 -38.80 -28.06
N PRO A 181 5.55 -39.54 -27.88
CA PRO A 181 6.37 -40.01 -28.98
C PRO A 181 5.62 -40.83 -30.03
N GLN A 182 4.35 -41.16 -29.79
CA GLN A 182 3.48 -41.94 -30.65
C GLN A 182 2.45 -41.07 -31.43
N GLY A 183 2.61 -39.73 -31.45
CA GLY A 183 1.79 -38.85 -32.29
C GLY A 183 0.34 -38.69 -31.84
N LYS A 184 -0.05 -39.20 -30.68
CA LYS A 184 -1.37 -38.96 -30.07
C LYS A 184 -1.28 -37.83 -29.08
N THR A 185 -2.02 -36.74 -29.32
CA THR A 185 -2.30 -35.69 -28.36
C THR A 185 -3.00 -36.33 -27.17
N SER A 186 -2.27 -36.74 -26.15
CA SER A 186 -2.91 -36.99 -24.86
C SER A 186 -3.28 -35.64 -24.29
N LEU A 187 -4.54 -35.32 -24.32
CA LEU A 187 -5.15 -34.25 -23.51
C LEU A 187 -4.81 -34.57 -22.05
N THR A 188 -3.67 -34.07 -21.59
CA THR A 188 -3.33 -34.15 -20.17
C THR A 188 -4.27 -33.22 -19.40
N VAL A 189 -5.15 -33.86 -18.68
CA VAL A 189 -6.11 -33.36 -17.74
C VAL A 189 -5.63 -32.13 -16.97
N GLY A 190 -6.41 -31.03 -17.07
CA GLY A 190 -6.55 -30.11 -15.97
C GLY A 190 -5.39 -29.19 -15.66
N ILE A 191 -5.18 -28.16 -16.49
CA ILE A 191 -4.30 -27.05 -16.16
C ILE A 191 -5.08 -26.02 -15.37
N GLY A 192 -4.84 -25.99 -14.10
CA GLY A 192 -5.47 -25.13 -13.11
C GLY A 192 -5.49 -25.84 -11.78
N THR A 193 -5.97 -25.17 -10.76
CA THR A 193 -6.13 -25.76 -9.44
C THR A 193 -7.51 -26.43 -9.38
N PRO A 194 -7.58 -27.77 -9.18
CA PRO A 194 -8.86 -28.43 -8.99
C PRO A 194 -9.72 -27.71 -7.97
N GLY A 195 -11.03 -27.62 -8.24
CA GLY A 195 -11.98 -26.92 -7.39
C GLY A 195 -12.30 -25.48 -7.82
N TYR A 196 -11.34 -24.74 -8.39
CA TYR A 196 -11.59 -23.36 -8.87
C TYR A 196 -11.78 -23.27 -10.38
N MET A 197 -11.49 -24.32 -11.11
CA MET A 197 -11.46 -24.35 -12.56
C MET A 197 -12.77 -24.88 -13.13
N PRO A 198 -13.48 -24.13 -14.00
CA PRO A 198 -14.71 -24.58 -14.63
C PRO A 198 -14.49 -25.51 -15.81
N GLY A 199 -15.54 -26.22 -16.22
CA GLY A 199 -15.50 -27.26 -17.25
C GLY A 199 -15.01 -26.80 -18.63
N GLU A 200 -15.30 -25.58 -19.04
CA GLU A 200 -14.81 -25.04 -20.32
C GLU A 200 -13.29 -24.83 -20.29
N GLN A 201 -12.73 -24.44 -19.15
CA GLN A 201 -11.29 -24.29 -18.99
C GLN A 201 -10.58 -25.66 -18.96
N VAL A 202 -11.19 -26.67 -18.32
CA VAL A 202 -10.71 -28.06 -18.37
C VAL A 202 -10.61 -28.56 -19.81
N LYS A 203 -11.57 -28.17 -20.66
CA LYS A 203 -11.61 -28.48 -22.10
C LYS A 203 -10.64 -27.62 -22.93
N GLY A 204 -9.77 -26.80 -22.31
CA GLY A 204 -8.80 -25.96 -23.01
C GLY A 204 -9.39 -24.73 -23.70
N LYS A 205 -10.62 -24.32 -23.34
CA LYS A 205 -11.33 -23.15 -23.90
C LYS A 205 -11.66 -22.13 -22.82
N PRO A 206 -10.67 -21.57 -22.10
CA PRO A 206 -10.91 -20.56 -21.09
C PRO A 206 -11.50 -19.29 -21.71
N THR A 207 -12.38 -18.64 -20.99
CA THR A 207 -13.03 -17.37 -21.34
C THR A 207 -13.01 -16.42 -20.15
N PHE A 208 -13.47 -15.18 -20.30
CA PHE A 208 -13.66 -14.27 -19.15
C PHE A 208 -14.60 -14.86 -18.10
N HIS A 209 -15.58 -15.67 -18.53
CA HIS A 209 -16.51 -16.35 -17.63
C HIS A 209 -15.80 -17.37 -16.72
N SER A 210 -14.63 -17.89 -17.15
CA SER A 210 -13.86 -18.86 -16.37
C SER A 210 -13.21 -18.19 -15.14
N ASP A 211 -12.70 -16.97 -15.30
CA ASP A 211 -12.18 -16.19 -14.16
C ASP A 211 -13.34 -15.80 -13.20
N ILE A 212 -14.50 -15.43 -13.74
CA ILE A 212 -15.70 -15.09 -12.96
C ILE A 212 -16.15 -16.29 -12.11
N TYR A 213 -16.14 -17.48 -12.70
CA TYR A 213 -16.46 -18.71 -11.98
C TYR A 213 -15.50 -18.93 -10.80
N ALA A 214 -14.19 -18.80 -11.03
CA ALA A 214 -13.19 -18.98 -10.00
C ALA A 214 -13.35 -17.98 -8.83
N VAL A 215 -13.69 -16.72 -9.12
CA VAL A 215 -14.04 -15.72 -8.09
C VAL A 215 -15.29 -16.13 -7.33
N GLY A 216 -16.31 -16.66 -8.01
CA GLY A 216 -17.53 -17.19 -7.37
C GLY A 216 -17.23 -18.34 -6.41
N ILE A 217 -16.34 -19.26 -6.80
CA ILE A 217 -15.89 -20.37 -5.93
C ILE A 217 -15.16 -19.84 -4.68
N ILE A 218 -14.30 -18.82 -4.83
CA ILE A 218 -13.66 -18.19 -3.68
C ILE A 218 -14.69 -17.59 -2.72
N ALA A 219 -15.75 -16.95 -3.26
CA ALA A 219 -16.83 -16.42 -2.42
C ALA A 219 -17.58 -17.51 -1.68
N ILE A 220 -17.88 -18.64 -2.34
CA ILE A 220 -18.52 -19.81 -1.71
C ILE A 220 -17.63 -20.37 -0.61
N GLN A 221 -16.34 -20.57 -0.88
CA GLN A 221 -15.37 -21.01 0.12
C GLN A 221 -15.37 -20.08 1.34
N ALA A 222 -15.30 -18.77 1.11
CA ALA A 222 -15.29 -17.77 2.17
C ALA A 222 -16.56 -17.78 3.03
N LEU A 223 -17.74 -17.99 2.42
CA LEU A 223 -19.03 -18.01 3.12
C LEU A 223 -19.29 -19.32 3.84
N THR A 224 -18.83 -20.44 3.28
CA THR A 224 -19.14 -21.79 3.80
C THR A 224 -18.04 -22.36 4.67
N GLY A 225 -16.80 -21.88 4.54
CA GLY A 225 -15.60 -22.50 5.11
C GLY A 225 -15.23 -23.84 4.45
N ILE A 226 -15.94 -24.25 3.38
CA ILE A 226 -15.69 -25.52 2.69
C ILE A 226 -14.58 -25.31 1.65
N ASN A 227 -13.50 -26.08 1.78
CA ASN A 227 -12.46 -26.08 0.75
C ASN A 227 -12.99 -26.79 -0.52
N PRO A 228 -12.93 -26.13 -1.69
CA PRO A 228 -13.41 -26.74 -2.93
C PRO A 228 -12.59 -27.96 -3.40
N TYR A 229 -11.45 -28.25 -2.77
CA TYR A 229 -10.59 -29.41 -3.04
C TYR A 229 -9.73 -29.78 -1.81
N PRO A 230 -9.50 -31.09 -1.46
CA PRO A 230 -10.10 -32.27 -2.04
C PRO A 230 -11.55 -32.51 -1.53
N GLY A 231 -12.31 -33.30 -2.27
CA GLY A 231 -13.69 -33.64 -1.93
C GLY A 231 -14.74 -32.80 -2.64
N GLY A 232 -14.38 -31.57 -3.05
CA GLY A 232 -15.22 -30.67 -3.81
C GLY A 232 -16.38 -30.04 -3.03
N LEU A 233 -17.05 -29.08 -3.66
CA LEU A 233 -18.32 -28.55 -3.20
C LEU A 233 -19.46 -29.54 -3.62
N PRO A 234 -20.49 -29.71 -2.78
CA PRO A 234 -21.64 -30.50 -3.18
C PRO A 234 -22.26 -30.01 -4.49
N THR A 235 -22.59 -30.92 -5.38
CA THR A 235 -23.21 -30.60 -6.67
C THR A 235 -24.50 -31.39 -6.84
N ASP A 236 -25.50 -30.76 -7.45
CA ASP A 236 -26.71 -31.43 -7.86
C ASP A 236 -26.41 -32.40 -9.01
N SER A 237 -26.82 -33.67 -8.86
CA SER A 237 -26.47 -34.71 -9.81
C SER A 237 -27.20 -34.62 -11.16
N GLN A 238 -28.30 -33.86 -11.24
CA GLN A 238 -29.07 -33.69 -12.47
C GLN A 238 -28.65 -32.45 -13.25
N THR A 239 -28.38 -31.34 -12.55
CA THR A 239 -28.06 -30.05 -13.17
C THR A 239 -26.56 -29.78 -13.23
N GLY A 240 -25.77 -30.43 -12.37
CA GLY A 240 -24.34 -30.14 -12.20
C GLY A 240 -24.07 -28.84 -11.44
N GLU A 241 -25.09 -28.15 -10.95
CA GLU A 241 -24.95 -26.90 -10.22
C GLU A 241 -24.43 -27.13 -8.79
N ILE A 242 -23.70 -26.15 -8.26
CA ILE A 242 -23.14 -26.22 -6.91
C ILE A 242 -24.21 -25.96 -5.86
N VAL A 243 -24.36 -26.89 -4.90
CA VAL A 243 -25.28 -26.78 -3.77
C VAL A 243 -24.55 -26.27 -2.55
N TRP A 244 -24.53 -24.96 -2.31
CA TRP A 244 -23.76 -24.33 -1.24
C TRP A 244 -24.60 -23.54 -0.24
N ARG A 245 -25.79 -23.06 -0.64
CA ARG A 245 -26.60 -22.12 0.16
C ARG A 245 -27.00 -22.67 1.53
N THR A 246 -27.13 -23.98 1.66
CA THR A 246 -27.46 -24.65 2.93
C THR A 246 -26.30 -24.62 3.94
N HIS A 247 -25.12 -24.29 3.49
CA HIS A 247 -23.90 -24.26 4.30
C HIS A 247 -23.45 -22.83 4.68
N ALA A 248 -24.21 -21.79 4.32
CA ALA A 248 -23.87 -20.41 4.61
C ALA A 248 -25.09 -19.57 5.01
N GLN A 249 -24.87 -18.63 5.91
CA GLN A 249 -25.85 -17.58 6.21
C GLN A 249 -25.56 -16.36 5.35
N VAL A 250 -26.36 -16.16 4.32
CA VAL A 250 -26.14 -15.12 3.31
C VAL A 250 -27.48 -14.55 2.82
N SER A 251 -27.51 -13.26 2.48
CA SER A 251 -28.70 -12.63 1.93
C SER A 251 -29.05 -13.24 0.57
N PRO A 252 -30.36 -13.38 0.24
CA PRO A 252 -30.79 -13.90 -1.06
C PRO A 252 -30.21 -13.12 -2.24
N LYS A 253 -29.96 -11.83 -2.08
CA LYS A 253 -29.40 -10.97 -3.12
C LYS A 253 -27.95 -11.35 -3.44
N LEU A 254 -27.10 -11.49 -2.43
CA LEU A 254 -25.72 -11.92 -2.64
C LEU A 254 -25.67 -13.35 -3.17
N ALA A 255 -26.49 -14.25 -2.59
CA ALA A 255 -26.57 -15.63 -3.04
C ALA A 255 -26.90 -15.74 -4.54
N ASN A 256 -27.89 -14.98 -5.03
CA ASN A 256 -28.25 -14.97 -6.45
C ASN A 256 -27.13 -14.47 -7.36
N ILE A 257 -26.32 -13.50 -6.89
CA ILE A 257 -25.16 -13.03 -7.66
C ILE A 257 -24.11 -14.14 -7.75
N ILE A 258 -23.80 -14.78 -6.63
CA ILE A 258 -22.78 -15.84 -6.58
C ILE A 258 -23.24 -17.05 -7.42
N ASP A 259 -24.49 -17.48 -7.31
CA ASP A 259 -25.02 -18.57 -8.16
C ASP A 259 -24.83 -18.27 -9.64
N LYS A 260 -25.19 -17.05 -10.07
CA LYS A 260 -24.99 -16.66 -11.47
C LYS A 260 -23.51 -16.65 -11.88
N MET A 261 -22.58 -16.41 -10.96
CA MET A 261 -21.14 -16.48 -11.26
C MET A 261 -20.69 -17.92 -11.51
N VAL A 262 -21.29 -18.90 -10.82
CA VAL A 262 -20.83 -20.31 -10.82
C VAL A 262 -21.71 -21.27 -11.61
N LEU A 263 -22.67 -20.77 -12.40
CA LEU A 263 -23.52 -21.61 -13.26
C LEU A 263 -22.67 -22.58 -14.09
N TYR A 264 -23.17 -23.83 -14.26
CA TYR A 264 -22.49 -24.85 -15.05
C TYR A 264 -22.32 -24.42 -16.52
N ASP A 265 -23.40 -23.90 -17.15
CA ASP A 265 -23.29 -23.29 -18.48
C ASP A 265 -22.69 -21.88 -18.40
N TYR A 266 -21.40 -21.74 -18.80
CA TYR A 266 -20.67 -20.50 -18.74
C TYR A 266 -21.35 -19.34 -19.50
N ARG A 267 -22.16 -19.63 -20.53
CA ARG A 267 -22.87 -18.61 -21.34
C ARG A 267 -23.97 -17.90 -20.57
N GLN A 268 -24.45 -18.51 -19.48
CA GLN A 268 -25.47 -17.93 -18.59
C GLN A 268 -24.86 -17.12 -17.44
N ARG A 269 -23.55 -17.19 -17.25
CA ARG A 269 -22.83 -16.36 -16.26
C ARG A 269 -22.83 -14.89 -16.67
N TYR A 270 -22.26 -14.06 -15.83
CA TYR A 270 -21.96 -12.66 -16.19
C TYR A 270 -20.93 -12.61 -17.33
N GLY A 271 -21.13 -11.69 -18.30
CA GLY A 271 -20.24 -11.55 -19.45
C GLY A 271 -18.89 -10.93 -19.14
N SER A 272 -18.76 -10.20 -18.03
CA SER A 272 -17.52 -9.52 -17.62
C SER A 272 -17.43 -9.35 -16.11
N ALA A 273 -16.21 -9.20 -15.59
CA ALA A 273 -15.97 -8.87 -14.19
C ALA A 273 -16.64 -7.54 -13.80
N ASN A 274 -16.73 -6.58 -14.72
CA ASN A 274 -17.42 -5.31 -14.47
C ASN A 274 -18.92 -5.49 -14.24
N GLU A 275 -19.59 -6.39 -14.97
CA GLU A 275 -21.01 -6.67 -14.74
C GLU A 275 -21.24 -7.23 -13.33
N VAL A 276 -20.39 -8.16 -12.87
CA VAL A 276 -20.46 -8.69 -11.49
C VAL A 276 -20.23 -7.56 -10.49
N LEU A 277 -19.23 -6.73 -10.72
CA LEU A 277 -18.91 -5.60 -9.85
C LEU A 277 -20.09 -4.62 -9.71
N GLN A 278 -20.79 -4.33 -10.81
CA GLN A 278 -22.01 -3.52 -10.76
C GLN A 278 -23.11 -4.20 -9.96
N ALA A 279 -23.33 -5.51 -10.14
CA ALA A 279 -24.30 -6.27 -9.35
C ALA A 279 -23.98 -6.23 -7.85
N ILE A 280 -22.72 -6.43 -7.47
CA ILE A 280 -22.25 -6.34 -6.08
C ILE A 280 -22.45 -4.92 -5.50
N LYS A 281 -22.20 -3.88 -6.27
CA LYS A 281 -22.43 -2.48 -5.82
C LYS A 281 -23.91 -2.20 -5.50
N THR A 282 -24.84 -2.94 -6.05
CA THR A 282 -26.28 -2.82 -5.69
C THR A 282 -26.60 -3.33 -4.29
N LEU A 283 -25.73 -4.19 -3.71
CA LEU A 283 -25.89 -4.74 -2.37
C LEU A 283 -25.47 -3.75 -1.28
N SER A 284 -24.53 -2.86 -1.60
CA SER A 284 -24.20 -1.75 -0.70
C SER A 284 -25.48 -0.93 -0.51
N PRO A 285 -25.88 -0.60 0.74
CA PRO A 285 -27.03 0.26 0.94
C PRO A 285 -26.77 1.52 0.12
N LYS A 286 -27.56 1.75 -0.93
CA LYS A 286 -27.56 3.07 -1.59
C LYS A 286 -27.66 4.07 -0.45
N PRO A 287 -26.79 5.07 -0.36
CA PRO A 287 -27.03 6.16 0.58
C PRO A 287 -28.49 6.56 0.30
N ARG A 288 -29.35 6.27 1.28
CA ARG A 288 -30.81 6.50 1.15
C ARG A 288 -30.95 7.87 0.53
N SER A 289 -31.55 7.91 -0.68
CA SER A 289 -31.68 9.15 -1.42
C SER A 289 -32.33 10.18 -0.47
N ARG A 290 -31.55 11.19 -0.12
CA ARG A 290 -31.85 12.27 0.80
C ARG A 290 -33.01 13.16 0.32
N LYS A 291 -33.89 12.69 -0.58
CA LYS A 291 -35.00 13.49 -1.08
C LYS A 291 -36.07 13.79 -0.03
N LEU A 292 -36.11 13.07 1.11
CA LEU A 292 -37.02 13.40 2.21
C LEU A 292 -36.34 14.15 3.38
N TRP A 293 -35.02 14.28 3.35
CA TRP A 293 -34.26 15.08 4.34
C TRP A 293 -33.82 16.42 3.80
N LEU A 294 -34.13 16.75 2.53
CA LEU A 294 -33.75 18.02 1.91
C LEU A 294 -34.48 19.22 2.50
N SER A 295 -35.62 19.02 3.14
CA SER A 295 -36.31 20.12 3.86
C SER A 295 -35.79 20.32 5.30
N VAL A 296 -35.38 19.24 6.00
CA VAL A 296 -34.78 19.33 7.34
C VAL A 296 -33.26 19.49 7.25
N GLY A 297 -32.62 18.85 6.29
CA GLY A 297 -31.19 18.96 6.06
C GLY A 297 -30.76 20.31 5.48
N ALA A 298 -31.57 20.94 4.64
CA ALA A 298 -31.30 22.31 4.14
C ALA A 298 -31.28 23.32 5.26
N VAL A 299 -32.21 23.22 6.23
CA VAL A 299 -32.22 24.09 7.41
C VAL A 299 -31.03 23.81 8.30
N ALA A 300 -30.66 22.51 8.51
CA ALA A 300 -29.49 22.16 9.29
C ALA A 300 -28.16 22.55 8.59
N ILE A 301 -28.07 22.45 7.27
CA ILE A 301 -26.90 22.90 6.52
C ILE A 301 -26.81 24.42 6.52
N ILE A 302 -27.95 25.13 6.36
CA ILE A 302 -27.97 26.58 6.43
C ILE A 302 -27.61 27.04 7.84
N THR A 303 -28.09 26.38 8.90
CA THR A 303 -27.69 26.69 10.28
C THR A 303 -26.22 26.36 10.53
N LEU A 304 -25.69 25.26 10.00
CA LEU A 304 -24.25 24.93 10.08
C LEU A 304 -23.39 25.91 9.28
N ILE A 305 -23.85 26.34 8.10
CA ILE A 305 -23.15 27.35 7.29
C ILE A 305 -23.21 28.71 8.01
N ILE A 306 -24.36 29.09 8.55
CA ILE A 306 -24.51 30.33 9.35
C ILE A 306 -23.64 30.21 10.61
N PHE A 307 -23.66 29.08 11.31
CA PHE A 307 -22.80 28.83 12.45
C PHE A 307 -21.33 28.85 12.09
N TRP A 308 -20.95 28.25 10.93
CA TRP A 308 -19.59 28.29 10.41
C TRP A 308 -19.16 29.70 9.99
N ILE A 309 -20.06 30.45 9.34
CA ILE A 309 -19.82 31.87 9.00
C ILE A 309 -19.72 32.72 10.28
N LEU A 310 -20.61 32.50 11.23
CA LEU A 310 -20.56 33.19 12.54
C LEU A 310 -19.29 32.77 13.32
N TYR A 311 -18.90 31.49 13.26
CA TYR A 311 -17.66 30.99 13.85
C TYR A 311 -16.44 31.65 13.21
N GLN A 312 -16.41 31.83 11.88
CA GLN A 312 -15.36 32.57 11.17
C GLN A 312 -15.37 34.08 11.54
N PHE A 313 -16.54 34.65 11.78
CA PHE A 313 -16.63 36.04 12.26
C PHE A 313 -16.20 36.19 13.72
N ILE A 314 -16.47 35.20 14.57
CA ILE A 314 -16.08 35.20 15.99
C ILE A 314 -14.61 34.81 16.16
N ASN A 315 -14.08 33.91 15.29
CA ASN A 315 -12.71 33.46 15.27
C ASN A 315 -12.08 33.73 13.88
N PRO A 316 -11.80 34.98 13.56
CA PRO A 316 -11.18 35.31 12.29
C PRO A 316 -9.82 34.63 12.21
N GLN A 317 -9.60 33.83 11.17
CA GLN A 317 -8.30 33.23 10.92
C GLN A 317 -7.28 34.36 10.82
N PRO A 318 -6.12 34.25 11.50
CA PRO A 318 -5.13 35.30 11.48
C PRO A 318 -4.69 35.57 10.05
N GLN A 319 -4.81 36.82 9.61
CA GLN A 319 -4.23 37.22 8.32
C GLN A 319 -2.74 37.10 8.42
N LEU A 320 -2.12 36.31 7.52
CA LEU A 320 -0.70 36.04 7.53
C LEU A 320 0.03 36.90 6.52
N GLN A 321 1.22 37.38 6.89
CA GLN A 321 2.18 38.02 6.01
C GLN A 321 3.45 37.20 5.97
N THR A 322 4.24 37.34 4.88
CA THR A 322 5.45 36.53 4.65
C THR A 322 6.69 37.30 5.01
N TYR A 323 7.52 36.71 5.87
CA TYR A 323 8.88 37.15 6.12
C TYR A 323 9.86 36.36 5.24
N ARG A 324 10.80 37.05 4.63
CA ARG A 324 11.97 36.47 3.90
C ARG A 324 13.23 37.11 4.42
N ASP A 325 14.14 36.30 4.91
CA ASP A 325 15.44 36.82 5.31
C ASP A 325 16.32 37.03 4.07
N PRO A 326 16.91 38.24 3.90
CA PRO A 326 17.83 38.53 2.78
C PRO A 326 19.15 37.74 2.83
N ASN A 327 19.56 37.31 4.01
CA ASN A 327 20.87 36.71 4.27
C ASN A 327 20.78 35.22 4.65
N SER A 328 19.56 34.63 4.65
CA SER A 328 19.35 33.22 4.97
C SER A 328 18.33 32.60 4.05
N PRO A 329 18.39 31.28 3.85
CA PRO A 329 17.42 30.57 2.97
C PRO A 329 16.04 30.40 3.59
N ILE A 330 15.69 31.11 4.66
CA ILE A 330 14.45 30.91 5.41
C ILE A 330 13.34 31.81 4.88
N THR A 331 12.15 31.23 4.76
CA THR A 331 10.88 31.95 4.55
C THR A 331 9.85 31.43 5.55
N ILE A 332 9.07 32.33 6.16
CA ILE A 332 8.03 31.95 7.12
C ILE A 332 6.85 32.93 7.03
N LYS A 333 5.62 32.43 7.23
CA LYS A 333 4.43 33.25 7.33
C LYS A 333 4.08 33.48 8.80
N TYR A 334 3.71 34.72 9.14
CA TYR A 334 3.37 35.13 10.51
C TYR A 334 2.16 36.06 10.54
N PRO A 335 1.39 36.12 11.65
CA PRO A 335 0.20 36.97 11.76
C PRO A 335 0.50 38.45 11.62
N LEU A 336 -0.44 39.23 11.08
CA LEU A 336 -0.32 40.70 10.94
C LEU A 336 -0.19 41.43 12.27
N ASP A 337 -0.72 40.86 13.35
CA ASP A 337 -0.63 41.40 14.71
C ASP A 337 0.64 40.98 15.46
N TRP A 338 1.52 40.24 14.79
CA TRP A 338 2.86 39.92 15.25
C TRP A 338 3.89 40.80 14.55
N GLN A 339 5.08 40.90 15.16
CA GLN A 339 6.21 41.67 14.61
C GLN A 339 7.47 40.80 14.60
N PRO A 340 8.25 40.86 13.51
CA PRO A 340 9.58 40.26 13.46
C PRO A 340 10.55 41.16 14.25
N ILE A 341 11.40 40.56 15.09
CA ILE A 341 12.47 41.21 15.83
C ILE A 341 13.76 40.54 15.44
N LYS A 342 14.71 41.32 14.92
CA LYS A 342 16.04 40.83 14.58
C LYS A 342 16.98 41.25 15.71
N GLU A 343 17.21 40.35 16.65
CA GLU A 343 18.17 40.56 17.74
C GLU A 343 19.46 39.78 17.49
N ALA A 344 20.56 40.28 18.01
CA ALA A 344 21.92 39.85 17.71
C ALA A 344 22.36 38.65 18.59
N PHE A 345 21.60 37.55 18.63
CA PHE A 345 22.16 36.31 19.13
C PHE A 345 22.85 35.57 17.96
N PRO A 346 24.01 34.95 18.17
CA PRO A 346 24.81 34.39 17.10
C PRO A 346 24.10 33.33 16.22
N ASP A 347 23.14 32.61 16.79
CA ASP A 347 22.47 31.48 16.14
C ASP A 347 21.01 31.81 15.75
N GLU A 348 20.48 32.97 16.14
CA GLU A 348 19.10 33.37 15.89
C GLU A 348 18.99 34.16 14.58
N VAL A 349 18.12 33.69 13.67
CA VAL A 349 17.86 34.37 12.40
C VAL A 349 16.79 35.43 12.57
N ILE A 350 15.68 35.08 13.22
CA ILE A 350 14.56 35.99 13.44
C ILE A 350 13.66 35.51 14.56
N ARG A 351 13.09 36.43 15.33
CA ARG A 351 12.12 36.21 16.38
C ARG A 351 10.82 36.92 16.05
N PHE A 352 9.70 36.27 16.34
CA PHE A 352 8.37 36.83 16.16
C PHE A 352 7.66 36.92 17.50
N THR A 353 7.07 38.08 17.81
CA THR A 353 6.31 38.33 19.03
C THR A 353 5.01 39.09 18.71
N PRO A 354 3.93 38.92 19.50
CA PRO A 354 2.74 39.75 19.34
C PRO A 354 3.03 41.23 19.54
N LYS A 355 2.47 42.14 18.71
CA LYS A 355 2.66 43.60 18.79
C LYS A 355 2.15 44.20 20.10
N ASN A 356 1.09 43.63 20.67
CA ASN A 356 0.40 44.11 21.86
C ASN A 356 0.81 43.41 23.16
N GLN A 357 1.99 42.77 23.19
CA GLN A 357 2.51 42.17 24.42
C GLN A 357 2.81 43.26 25.41
N LYS A 358 1.91 43.43 26.42
CA LYS A 358 2.14 44.40 27.49
C LYS A 358 3.43 44.09 28.23
N LYS A 359 4.37 45.01 28.26
CA LYS A 359 5.67 44.90 28.92
C LYS A 359 5.64 44.78 30.45
N VAL A 360 4.53 44.39 31.03
CA VAL A 360 4.39 44.31 32.49
C VAL A 360 4.40 42.84 32.89
N TYR A 361 5.56 42.30 33.25
CA TYR A 361 5.78 41.01 33.92
C TYR A 361 5.11 39.80 33.24
N SER A 362 4.90 39.82 31.94
CA SER A 362 4.40 38.65 31.22
C SER A 362 5.56 37.80 30.74
N CYS A 363 5.45 36.55 31.02
CA CYS A 363 6.35 35.54 30.50
C CYS A 363 6.37 35.56 28.96
N ILE A 364 7.49 35.19 28.41
CA ILE A 364 7.80 35.27 26.98
C ILE A 364 6.74 34.49 26.16
N LEU A 365 6.24 35.12 25.10
CA LEU A 365 5.52 34.45 24.01
C LEU A 365 6.28 34.79 22.72
N GLU A 366 6.92 33.80 22.14
CA GLU A 366 7.75 34.01 20.96
C GLU A 366 7.87 32.79 20.07
N ILE A 367 8.16 33.00 18.81
CA ILE A 367 8.61 31.98 17.88
C ILE A 367 9.94 32.43 17.33
N THR A 368 10.98 31.60 17.49
CA THR A 368 12.34 31.85 17.02
C THR A 368 12.71 30.88 15.94
N THR A 369 13.49 31.36 14.96
CA THR A 369 14.09 30.50 13.90
C THR A 369 15.59 30.59 13.99
N ASN A 370 16.27 29.46 13.95
CA ASN A 370 17.70 29.37 14.18
C ASN A 370 18.38 28.54 13.09
N ILE A 371 19.63 28.87 12.79
CA ILE A 371 20.52 28.11 11.90
C ILE A 371 21.85 27.91 12.60
N ASN A 372 22.24 26.65 12.83
CA ASN A 372 23.54 26.32 13.38
C ASN A 372 24.41 25.63 12.33
N GLU A 373 25.64 26.08 12.16
CA GLU A 373 26.63 25.33 11.40
C GLU A 373 27.06 24.10 12.20
N LEU A 374 27.04 22.93 11.56
CA LEU A 374 27.35 21.67 12.21
C LEU A 374 28.85 21.40 12.17
N SER A 375 29.39 20.94 13.29
CA SER A 375 30.72 20.33 13.28
C SER A 375 30.69 19.04 12.45
N PRO A 376 31.82 18.58 11.87
CA PRO A 376 31.91 17.35 11.09
C PRO A 376 31.39 16.08 11.81
N GLN A 377 31.19 16.14 13.12
CA GLN A 377 30.74 15.03 13.98
C GLN A 377 29.22 14.97 14.16
N LEU A 378 28.43 15.95 13.66
CA LEU A 378 26.99 16.07 13.89
C LEU A 378 26.24 16.16 12.55
N LEU A 379 26.47 15.21 11.64
CA LEU A 379 25.94 15.25 10.29
C LEU A 379 24.55 14.61 10.14
N SER A 380 24.11 13.77 11.11
CA SER A 380 22.81 13.12 11.06
C SER A 380 21.77 13.84 11.93
N LEU A 381 20.50 13.69 11.54
CA LEU A 381 19.37 14.22 12.30
C LEU A 381 19.33 13.66 13.73
N GLU A 382 19.63 12.38 13.90
CA GLU A 382 19.58 11.70 15.20
C GLU A 382 20.72 12.17 16.12
N GLU A 383 21.92 12.36 15.58
CA GLU A 383 23.06 12.90 16.33
C GLU A 383 22.77 14.34 16.78
N TYR A 384 22.20 15.15 15.90
CA TYR A 384 21.83 16.52 16.26
C TYR A 384 20.71 16.57 17.30
N LYS A 385 19.68 15.73 17.19
CA LYS A 385 18.62 15.61 18.20
C LYS A 385 19.20 15.27 19.57
N ASN A 386 20.09 14.30 19.65
CA ASN A 386 20.75 13.90 20.89
C ASN A 386 21.63 15.04 21.47
N PHE A 387 22.27 15.81 20.60
CA PHE A 387 23.01 17.01 21.00
C PHE A 387 22.04 18.09 21.54
N ALA A 388 20.91 18.33 20.88
CA ALA A 388 19.89 19.28 21.33
C ALA A 388 19.33 18.90 22.71
N ILE A 389 19.02 17.61 22.94
CA ILE A 389 18.57 17.10 24.24
C ILE A 389 19.63 17.41 25.33
N LYS A 390 20.87 17.06 25.09
CA LYS A 390 21.97 17.37 26.04
C LYS A 390 22.14 18.86 26.30
N LYS A 391 22.00 19.70 25.26
CA LYS A 391 22.05 21.15 25.40
C LYS A 391 20.91 21.68 26.27
N ILE A 392 19.69 21.11 26.11
CA ILE A 392 18.53 21.46 26.92
C ILE A 392 18.76 21.06 28.38
N GLU A 393 19.25 19.85 28.63
CA GLU A 393 19.56 19.34 29.98
C GLU A 393 20.59 20.17 30.71
N ASN A 394 21.68 20.56 30.01
CA ASN A 394 22.76 21.33 30.60
C ASN A 394 22.39 22.80 30.89
N ASN A 395 21.46 23.36 30.12
CA ASN A 395 21.12 24.78 30.21
C ASN A 395 19.86 25.06 31.07
N ASN A 396 19.17 24.03 31.53
CA ASN A 396 17.95 24.19 32.30
C ASN A 396 17.98 23.33 33.58
N GLN A 397 17.41 23.84 34.65
CA GLN A 397 17.28 23.10 35.90
C GLN A 397 16.11 22.12 35.81
N ASN A 398 16.40 20.81 35.81
CA ASN A 398 15.41 19.72 35.73
C ASN A 398 14.34 19.89 34.62
N PRO A 399 14.73 20.02 33.35
CA PRO A 399 13.77 20.14 32.26
C PRO A 399 12.97 18.84 32.11
N GLN A 400 11.64 18.95 31.99
CA GLN A 400 10.80 17.82 31.59
C GLN A 400 10.85 17.75 30.06
N ILE A 401 11.63 16.85 29.49
CA ILE A 401 11.80 16.70 28.05
C ILE A 401 10.93 15.54 27.56
N THR A 402 10.15 15.76 26.52
CA THR A 402 9.39 14.75 25.79
C THR A 402 9.85 14.73 24.35
N ASP A 403 10.32 13.58 23.87
CA ASP A 403 10.59 13.36 22.45
C ASP A 403 9.28 12.95 21.75
N GLU A 404 8.71 13.85 20.97
CA GLU A 404 7.49 13.63 20.18
C GLU A 404 7.79 13.32 18.71
N THR A 405 9.05 13.01 18.39
CA THR A 405 9.49 12.67 17.03
C THR A 405 8.78 11.41 16.53
N LYS A 406 8.09 11.53 15.40
CA LYS A 406 7.40 10.43 14.71
C LYS A 406 8.05 10.23 13.34
N PRO A 407 7.90 9.06 12.70
CA PRO A 407 8.42 8.83 11.35
C PRO A 407 7.92 9.82 10.30
N SER A 408 6.76 10.46 10.56
CA SER A 408 6.14 11.47 9.69
C SER A 408 6.44 12.91 10.09
N THR A 409 7.27 13.16 11.14
CA THR A 409 7.61 14.51 11.55
C THR A 409 8.49 15.16 10.49
N THR A 410 8.05 16.30 9.96
CA THR A 410 8.79 17.03 8.92
C THR A 410 8.85 18.52 9.23
N LEU A 411 9.90 19.19 8.76
CA LEU A 411 10.04 20.63 8.71
C LEU A 411 10.50 21.02 7.30
N SER A 412 9.75 21.88 6.62
CA SER A 412 10.02 22.23 5.22
C SER A 412 10.14 21.02 4.29
N ASN A 413 9.31 19.98 4.48
CA ASN A 413 9.31 18.68 3.76
C ASN A 413 10.57 17.80 3.99
N PHE A 414 11.43 18.15 4.94
CA PHE A 414 12.55 17.30 5.34
C PHE A 414 12.22 16.58 6.66
N ASN A 415 12.75 15.37 6.84
CA ASN A 415 12.63 14.67 8.11
C ASN A 415 13.14 15.54 9.26
N ALA A 416 12.38 15.61 10.34
CA ALA A 416 12.64 16.48 11.46
C ALA A 416 12.48 15.74 12.80
N TYR A 417 13.14 16.25 13.84
CA TYR A 417 12.81 15.89 15.22
C TYR A 417 11.81 16.89 15.81
N LYS A 418 11.08 16.47 16.83
CA LYS A 418 10.18 17.33 17.62
C LYS A 418 10.39 17.05 19.10
N LEU A 419 10.84 18.08 19.82
CA LEU A 419 11.03 18.03 21.27
C LEU A 419 10.10 19.02 21.96
N THR A 420 9.50 18.61 23.06
CA THR A 420 8.74 19.51 23.94
C THR A 420 9.36 19.45 25.33
N TYR A 421 9.65 20.60 25.90
CA TYR A 421 10.27 20.68 27.23
C TYR A 421 9.83 21.90 28.04
N THR A 422 10.06 21.85 29.35
CA THR A 422 9.82 22.98 30.24
C THR A 422 11.12 23.59 30.73
N ARG A 423 11.14 24.90 30.89
CA ARG A 423 12.26 25.63 31.51
C ARG A 423 11.74 26.68 32.48
N GLN A 424 12.55 27.00 33.47
CA GLN A 424 12.28 28.13 34.38
C GLN A 424 13.06 29.37 33.89
N ASP A 425 12.37 30.48 33.77
CA ASP A 425 12.98 31.78 33.43
C ASP A 425 12.49 32.82 34.45
N GLY A 426 13.30 33.12 35.46
CA GLY A 426 12.90 33.92 36.60
C GLY A 426 11.72 33.31 37.33
N GLN A 427 10.60 34.03 37.40
CA GLN A 427 9.35 33.54 38.00
C GLN A 427 8.45 32.80 36.99
N CYS A 428 8.82 32.77 35.71
CA CYS A 428 8.03 32.17 34.65
C CYS A 428 8.38 30.74 34.41
N LYS A 429 7.39 29.84 34.48
CA LYS A 429 7.50 28.47 33.98
C LYS A 429 7.11 28.48 32.49
N LEU A 430 8.09 28.26 31.65
CA LEU A 430 7.92 28.26 30.20
C LEU A 430 7.83 26.83 29.67
N LYS A 431 6.98 26.65 28.64
CA LYS A 431 6.94 25.44 27.83
C LYS A 431 7.43 25.77 26.44
N VAL A 432 8.30 24.93 25.92
CA VAL A 432 8.95 25.11 24.62
C VAL A 432 8.66 23.90 23.74
N MET A 433 8.30 24.14 22.49
CA MET A 433 8.27 23.14 21.42
C MET A 433 9.34 23.52 20.40
N GLU A 434 10.23 22.60 20.13
CA GLU A 434 11.31 22.76 19.15
C GLU A 434 11.17 21.70 18.06
N ILE A 435 11.17 22.12 16.80
CA ILE A 435 11.17 21.24 15.62
C ILE A 435 12.40 21.60 14.79
N GLY A 436 13.21 20.59 14.47
CA GLY A 436 14.47 20.84 13.74
C GLY A 436 14.81 19.77 12.73
N THR A 437 15.54 20.18 11.70
CA THR A 437 16.06 19.32 10.63
C THR A 437 17.51 19.63 10.33
N VAL A 438 18.23 18.66 9.77
CA VAL A 438 19.61 18.80 9.35
C VAL A 438 19.70 18.75 7.83
N ARG A 439 20.35 19.76 7.21
CA ARG A 439 20.50 19.84 5.76
C ARG A 439 21.81 20.55 5.38
N ASN A 440 22.55 19.96 4.45
CA ASN A 440 23.79 20.53 3.90
C ASN A 440 24.79 21.04 4.97
N GLY A 441 25.02 20.22 6.02
CA GLY A 441 25.94 20.57 7.11
C GLY A 441 25.43 21.66 8.05
N LYS A 442 24.12 22.00 7.97
CA LYS A 442 23.50 23.00 8.87
C LYS A 442 22.27 22.39 9.52
N ALA A 443 22.03 22.77 10.77
CA ALA A 443 20.77 22.48 11.46
C ALA A 443 19.87 23.71 11.40
N TYR A 444 18.64 23.48 10.98
CA TYR A 444 17.56 24.47 10.95
C TYR A 444 16.53 24.08 11.98
N PHE A 445 16.19 24.96 12.89
CA PHE A 445 15.12 24.66 13.84
C PHE A 445 14.27 25.89 14.13
N ILE A 446 13.04 25.63 14.49
CA ILE A 446 12.06 26.62 14.89
C ILE A 446 11.54 26.24 16.27
N SER A 447 11.49 27.23 17.18
CA SER A 447 11.06 27.04 18.55
C SER A 447 9.87 27.94 18.86
N TYR A 448 8.84 27.34 19.43
CA TYR A 448 7.71 28.05 20.03
C TYR A 448 7.85 28.03 21.54
N THR A 449 7.90 29.20 22.16
CA THR A 449 8.03 29.38 23.60
C THR A 449 6.86 30.20 24.16
N ALA A 450 6.21 29.68 25.18
CA ALA A 450 5.14 30.39 25.89
C ALA A 450 5.12 30.01 27.37
N GLU A 451 4.48 30.83 28.21
CA GLU A 451 4.16 30.44 29.58
C GLU A 451 3.30 29.18 29.59
N ASP A 452 3.62 28.22 30.46
CA ASP A 452 2.98 26.89 30.50
C ASP A 452 1.44 26.95 30.49
N LYS A 453 0.86 27.90 31.25
CA LYS A 453 -0.59 28.14 31.29
C LYS A 453 -1.20 28.76 30.02
N GLU A 454 -0.42 29.50 29.24
CA GLU A 454 -0.86 30.17 28.00
C GLU A 454 -0.48 29.35 26.75
N TYR A 455 0.33 28.32 26.89
CA TYR A 455 0.90 27.54 25.79
C TYR A 455 -0.16 27.04 24.80
N ASN A 456 -1.24 26.43 25.27
CA ASN A 456 -2.27 25.88 24.41
C ASN A 456 -3.10 26.95 23.68
N LYS A 457 -3.17 28.17 24.22
CA LYS A 457 -3.91 29.29 23.64
C LYS A 457 -3.32 29.77 22.30
N TYR A 458 -2.00 29.72 22.19
CA TYR A 458 -1.29 30.17 20.99
C TYR A 458 -0.73 29.03 20.15
N LEU A 459 -0.98 27.78 20.55
CA LEU A 459 -0.42 26.61 19.88
C LEU A 459 -0.86 26.51 18.41
N GLU A 460 -2.12 26.78 18.08
CA GLU A 460 -2.65 26.75 16.71
C GLU A 460 -1.94 27.77 15.80
N ILE A 461 -1.71 28.96 16.31
CA ILE A 461 -0.94 30.01 15.60
C ILE A 461 0.49 29.55 15.40
N ALA A 462 1.11 29.00 16.43
CA ALA A 462 2.49 28.50 16.37
C ALA A 462 2.64 27.38 15.33
N GLU A 463 1.73 26.41 15.34
CA GLU A 463 1.71 25.31 14.35
C GLU A 463 1.49 25.84 12.92
N THR A 464 0.61 26.83 12.74
CA THR A 464 0.42 27.48 11.43
C THR A 464 1.70 28.15 10.93
N MET A 465 2.42 28.84 11.80
CA MET A 465 3.71 29.45 11.45
C MET A 465 4.77 28.39 11.13
N ILE A 466 4.90 27.35 11.97
CA ILE A 466 5.84 26.24 11.77
C ILE A 466 5.56 25.51 10.46
N ASN A 467 4.30 25.22 10.17
CA ASN A 467 3.91 24.55 8.91
C ASN A 467 4.18 25.42 7.66
N SER A 468 4.32 26.72 7.83
CA SER A 468 4.66 27.66 6.76
C SER A 468 6.15 27.90 6.59
N PHE A 469 6.98 27.29 7.45
CA PHE A 469 8.43 27.44 7.42
C PHE A 469 9.02 26.72 6.23
N GLU A 470 9.75 27.45 5.40
CA GLU A 470 10.39 26.94 4.19
C GLU A 470 11.90 27.23 4.22
N ILE A 471 12.68 26.21 3.90
CA ILE A 471 14.12 26.30 3.66
C ILE A 471 14.32 26.24 2.15
N LYS A 472 14.79 27.33 1.55
CA LYS A 472 15.18 27.34 0.13
C LYS A 472 16.54 26.65 0.01
N VAL A 473 16.55 25.52 -0.64
CA VAL A 473 17.79 24.81 -1.00
C VAL A 473 18.25 25.38 -2.34
N GLU A 474 19.45 25.95 -2.39
CA GLU A 474 20.17 26.20 -3.64
C GLU A 474 20.75 24.90 -4.21
#